data_77eb5f35c3528aa607b8ea5b145cc35c
#
_entry.id   77eb5f35c3528aa607b8ea5b145cc35c
#
_cell.length_a   1.000
_cell.length_b   1.000
_cell.length_c   1.000
_cell.angle_alpha   90.00
_cell.angle_beta   90.00
_cell.angle_gamma   90.00
#
_symmetry.space_group_name_H-M   'P 1'
#
loop_
_entity.id
_entity.type
_entity.pdbx_description
1 polymer ?
#
loop_
_entity_poly.entity_id
_entity_poly.type
_entity_poly.pdbx_seq_one_letter_code
_entity_poly.pdbx_strand_id
1 'polypeptide(L)'
;MTIDEMKDFMAGIGEKPFRGRQVFEWIYKGAGSFEDMRNLPKTLREKLAQTTVFENIRIVEVQESKTDGTRKYLFEMPDGEKIESVFMKYRYGNSICISSQAGCAMGCRFCASAIGGLRRNLESWEMAEQLLAVEKDTGERIGHIVIMGTGEPFHNYENAARFLKLVNSPEGLNISMRNITVSTCGLTDGIKKFAKDFPQATLAISLHAPSDEIRSEMMPVNNRYPVKEVIAAAGEYAQETGRRVTFEYALVKGVND
;
A
#
# COMPACT_ATOMS: atom_id res chain seq x y z
N MET A 1 -4.61 -11.74 -6.66
CA MET A 1 -3.75 -12.83 -7.21
C MET A 1 -2.61 -12.22 -8.00
N THR A 2 -1.42 -12.83 -7.95
CA THR A 2 -0.33 -12.54 -8.90
C THR A 2 -0.68 -13.13 -10.28
N ILE A 3 0.09 -12.78 -11.31
CA ILE A 3 -0.17 -13.31 -12.66
C ILE A 3 -0.04 -14.83 -12.73
N ASP A 4 0.92 -15.43 -11.98
CA ASP A 4 1.13 -16.87 -11.98
C ASP A 4 0.00 -17.59 -11.23
N GLU A 5 -0.43 -17.07 -10.09
CA GLU A 5 -1.62 -17.58 -9.39
C GLU A 5 -2.90 -17.47 -10.25
N MET A 6 -3.02 -16.42 -11.06
CA MET A 6 -4.14 -16.29 -11.97
C MET A 6 -4.09 -17.34 -13.09
N LYS A 7 -2.89 -17.67 -13.59
CA LYS A 7 -2.71 -18.78 -14.56
C LYS A 7 -3.07 -20.13 -13.94
N ASP A 8 -2.63 -20.38 -12.70
CA ASP A 8 -2.92 -21.60 -11.97
C ASP A 8 -4.43 -21.73 -11.67
N PHE A 9 -5.05 -20.63 -11.27
CA PHE A 9 -6.50 -20.58 -11.09
C PHE A 9 -7.24 -20.92 -12.39
N MET A 10 -6.85 -20.35 -13.54
CA MET A 10 -7.45 -20.69 -14.81
C MET A 10 -7.30 -22.18 -15.15
N ALA A 11 -6.13 -22.75 -14.94
CA ALA A 11 -5.92 -24.19 -15.12
C ALA A 11 -6.84 -25.01 -14.20
N GLY A 12 -6.98 -24.59 -12.94
CA GLY A 12 -7.86 -25.24 -11.95
C GLY A 12 -9.33 -25.26 -12.32
N ILE A 13 -9.80 -24.27 -13.04
CA ILE A 13 -11.18 -24.23 -13.59
C ILE A 13 -11.29 -24.83 -15.00
N GLY A 14 -10.25 -25.50 -15.50
CA GLY A 14 -10.25 -26.17 -16.80
C GLY A 14 -10.08 -25.22 -17.99
N GLU A 15 -9.54 -24.02 -17.78
CA GLU A 15 -9.27 -23.04 -18.80
C GLU A 15 -7.76 -22.98 -19.13
N LYS A 16 -7.42 -22.44 -20.30
CA LYS A 16 -6.02 -22.31 -20.72
C LYS A 16 -5.29 -21.27 -19.83
N PRO A 17 -4.09 -21.55 -19.30
CA PRO A 17 -3.37 -20.65 -18.40
C PRO A 17 -3.15 -19.23 -18.92
N PHE A 18 -2.97 -19.07 -20.26
CA PHE A 18 -2.78 -17.73 -20.85
C PHE A 18 -3.99 -16.79 -20.64
N ARG A 19 -5.19 -17.35 -20.40
CA ARG A 19 -6.38 -16.56 -20.08
C ARG A 19 -6.21 -15.83 -18.75
N GLY A 20 -5.42 -16.38 -17.82
CA GLY A 20 -5.08 -15.73 -16.56
C GLY A 20 -4.37 -14.39 -16.77
N ARG A 21 -3.44 -14.31 -17.73
CA ARG A 21 -2.82 -13.04 -18.10
C ARG A 21 -3.85 -12.03 -18.63
N GLN A 22 -4.77 -12.46 -19.47
CA GLN A 22 -5.80 -11.57 -20.04
C GLN A 22 -6.72 -11.02 -18.94
N VAL A 23 -7.15 -11.84 -17.97
CA VAL A 23 -7.95 -11.39 -16.83
C VAL A 23 -7.15 -10.41 -15.96
N PHE A 24 -5.90 -10.74 -15.66
CA PHE A 24 -5.00 -9.89 -14.90
C PHE A 24 -4.85 -8.51 -15.54
N GLU A 25 -4.55 -8.44 -16.83
CA GLU A 25 -4.44 -7.18 -17.58
C GLU A 25 -5.73 -6.35 -17.53
N TRP A 26 -6.92 -6.99 -17.61
CA TRP A 26 -8.18 -6.29 -17.51
C TRP A 26 -8.44 -5.69 -16.12
N ILE A 27 -8.13 -6.43 -15.06
CA ILE A 27 -8.25 -5.93 -13.68
C ILE A 27 -7.42 -4.66 -13.52
N TYR A 28 -6.14 -4.70 -13.93
CA TYR A 28 -5.24 -3.56 -13.80
C TYR A 28 -5.44 -2.45 -14.86
N LYS A 29 -6.33 -2.66 -15.83
CA LYS A 29 -6.88 -1.60 -16.70
C LYS A 29 -8.15 -0.96 -16.14
N GLY A 30 -8.57 -1.34 -14.93
CA GLY A 30 -9.72 -0.77 -14.24
C GLY A 30 -11.07 -1.37 -14.66
N ALA A 31 -11.10 -2.64 -15.11
CA ALA A 31 -12.35 -3.36 -15.29
C ALA A 31 -13.15 -3.36 -13.99
N GLY A 32 -14.43 -3.01 -14.05
CA GLY A 32 -15.32 -3.01 -12.89
C GLY A 32 -16.09 -4.32 -12.72
N SER A 33 -16.03 -5.19 -13.75
CA SER A 33 -16.73 -6.48 -13.76
C SER A 33 -16.11 -7.43 -14.80
N PHE A 34 -16.47 -8.70 -14.74
CA PHE A 34 -16.10 -9.66 -15.79
C PHE A 34 -16.72 -9.31 -17.16
N GLU A 35 -17.85 -8.60 -17.20
CA GLU A 35 -18.48 -8.19 -18.45
C GLU A 35 -17.66 -7.18 -19.24
N ASP A 36 -16.81 -6.41 -18.58
CA ASP A 36 -15.92 -5.45 -19.23
C ASP A 36 -14.81 -6.14 -20.03
N MET A 37 -14.48 -7.40 -19.71
CA MET A 37 -13.39 -8.18 -20.30
C MET A 37 -13.73 -8.71 -21.69
N ARG A 38 -13.97 -7.81 -22.66
CA ARG A 38 -14.58 -8.09 -23.97
C ARG A 38 -13.79 -9.03 -24.88
N ASN A 39 -12.47 -9.16 -24.68
CA ASN A 39 -11.63 -10.10 -25.43
C ASN A 39 -11.68 -11.53 -24.87
N LEU A 40 -12.38 -11.76 -23.75
CA LEU A 40 -12.64 -13.09 -23.22
C LEU A 40 -13.94 -13.65 -23.82
N PRO A 41 -13.99 -14.97 -24.10
CA PRO A 41 -15.25 -15.63 -24.51
C PRO A 41 -16.36 -15.39 -23.48
N LYS A 42 -17.60 -15.22 -23.94
CA LYS A 42 -18.76 -15.01 -23.05
C LYS A 42 -18.89 -16.15 -22.04
N THR A 43 -18.71 -17.39 -22.46
CA THR A 43 -18.76 -18.58 -21.61
C THR A 43 -17.71 -18.53 -20.47
N LEU A 44 -16.53 -17.99 -20.74
CA LEU A 44 -15.50 -17.81 -19.70
C LEU A 44 -15.88 -16.72 -18.72
N ARG A 45 -16.41 -15.58 -19.19
CA ARG A 45 -16.87 -14.50 -18.30
C ARG A 45 -17.99 -14.96 -17.38
N GLU A 46 -18.97 -15.71 -17.92
CA GLU A 46 -20.06 -16.32 -17.14
C GLU A 46 -19.51 -17.33 -16.10
N LYS A 47 -18.54 -18.17 -16.51
CA LYS A 47 -17.88 -19.12 -15.61
C LYS A 47 -17.14 -18.42 -14.48
N LEU A 48 -16.39 -17.35 -14.76
CA LEU A 48 -15.72 -16.54 -13.77
C LEU A 48 -16.72 -15.93 -12.78
N ALA A 49 -17.81 -15.36 -13.26
CA ALA A 49 -18.85 -14.80 -12.40
C ALA A 49 -19.54 -15.83 -11.49
N GLN A 50 -19.56 -17.11 -11.88
CA GLN A 50 -20.10 -18.19 -11.07
C GLN A 50 -19.09 -18.77 -10.06
N THR A 51 -17.81 -18.70 -10.36
CA THR A 51 -16.74 -19.37 -9.57
C THR A 51 -15.95 -18.43 -8.69
N THR A 52 -16.06 -17.12 -8.93
CA THR A 52 -15.30 -16.09 -8.19
C THR A 52 -16.17 -14.87 -7.89
N VAL A 53 -15.72 -14.05 -6.97
CA VAL A 53 -16.31 -12.75 -6.70
C VAL A 53 -15.41 -11.66 -7.27
N PHE A 54 -16.01 -10.67 -7.91
CA PHE A 54 -15.33 -9.45 -8.35
C PHE A 54 -15.65 -8.36 -7.33
N GLU A 55 -14.79 -8.22 -6.35
CA GLU A 55 -14.95 -7.21 -5.31
C GLU A 55 -14.23 -5.93 -5.68
N ASN A 56 -14.84 -4.80 -5.34
CA ASN A 56 -14.25 -3.47 -5.48
C ASN A 56 -14.44 -2.70 -4.18
N ILE A 57 -13.52 -1.81 -3.89
CA ILE A 57 -13.70 -0.84 -2.81
C ILE A 57 -14.64 0.29 -3.28
N ARG A 58 -15.36 0.90 -2.35
CA ARG A 58 -16.30 1.98 -2.65
C ARG A 58 -15.77 3.32 -2.17
N ILE A 59 -15.75 4.32 -3.04
CA ILE A 59 -15.51 5.71 -2.62
C ILE A 59 -16.76 6.19 -1.85
N VAL A 60 -16.56 6.55 -0.58
CA VAL A 60 -17.63 7.10 0.30
C VAL A 60 -17.63 8.61 0.25
N GLU A 61 -16.45 9.22 0.30
CA GLU A 61 -16.27 10.67 0.34
C GLU A 61 -14.97 11.06 -0.36
N VAL A 62 -14.98 12.21 -1.01
CA VAL A 62 -13.79 12.85 -1.57
C VAL A 62 -13.72 14.28 -1.08
N GLN A 63 -12.60 14.65 -0.48
CA GLN A 63 -12.29 16.02 -0.08
C GLN A 63 -11.21 16.55 -1.01
N GLU A 64 -11.51 17.60 -1.76
CA GLU A 64 -10.56 18.21 -2.71
C GLU A 64 -10.03 19.55 -2.17
N SER A 65 -8.70 19.69 -2.19
CA SER A 65 -8.02 20.94 -1.87
C SER A 65 -8.23 21.97 -3.00
N LYS A 66 -8.67 23.15 -2.62
CA LYS A 66 -8.84 24.28 -3.56
C LYS A 66 -7.52 24.89 -4.03
N THR A 67 -6.42 24.55 -3.36
CA THR A 67 -5.12 25.21 -3.58
C THR A 67 -4.27 24.46 -4.61
N ASP A 68 -4.24 23.13 -4.54
CA ASP A 68 -3.30 22.30 -5.31
C ASP A 68 -3.94 21.07 -5.98
N GLY A 69 -5.25 20.89 -5.81
CA GLY A 69 -5.97 19.74 -6.38
C GLY A 69 -5.67 18.41 -5.70
N THR A 70 -5.04 18.42 -4.52
CA THR A 70 -4.91 17.23 -3.67
C THR A 70 -6.30 16.71 -3.29
N ARG A 71 -6.52 15.39 -3.41
CA ARG A 71 -7.78 14.74 -3.06
C ARG A 71 -7.56 13.71 -1.97
N LYS A 72 -8.30 13.83 -0.88
CA LYS A 72 -8.39 12.81 0.16
C LYS A 72 -9.64 11.98 -0.05
N TYR A 73 -9.47 10.68 -0.15
CA TYR A 73 -10.52 9.70 -0.35
C TYR A 73 -10.80 8.96 0.95
N LEU A 74 -12.09 8.78 1.27
CA LEU A 74 -12.56 7.81 2.22
C LEU A 74 -13.12 6.62 1.45
N PHE A 75 -12.48 5.47 1.59
CA PHE A 75 -12.93 4.22 1.00
C PHE A 75 -13.64 3.34 2.02
N GLU A 76 -14.63 2.57 1.56
CA GLU A 76 -15.27 1.51 2.30
C GLU A 76 -14.95 0.17 1.62
N MET A 77 -14.46 -0.75 2.43
CA MET A 77 -14.15 -2.12 2.02
C MET A 77 -15.43 -2.97 1.97
N PRO A 78 -15.43 -4.14 1.30
CA PRO A 78 -16.61 -5.02 1.23
C PRO A 78 -17.17 -5.45 2.59
N ASP A 79 -16.33 -5.52 3.62
CA ASP A 79 -16.71 -5.85 5.00
C ASP A 79 -17.18 -4.65 5.83
N GLY A 80 -17.22 -3.45 5.23
CA GLY A 80 -17.64 -2.20 5.88
C GLY A 80 -16.53 -1.44 6.61
N GLU A 81 -15.31 -1.97 6.70
CA GLU A 81 -14.17 -1.21 7.23
C GLU A 81 -13.82 -0.04 6.33
N LYS A 82 -13.32 1.04 6.94
CA LYS A 82 -13.01 2.27 6.22
C LYS A 82 -11.54 2.63 6.33
N ILE A 83 -10.99 3.11 5.22
CA ILE A 83 -9.62 3.59 5.13
C ILE A 83 -9.54 4.88 4.34
N GLU A 84 -8.42 5.58 4.47
CA GLU A 84 -8.16 6.80 3.72
C GLU A 84 -7.00 6.62 2.74
N SER A 85 -7.06 7.35 1.63
CA SER A 85 -5.96 7.54 0.69
C SER A 85 -5.88 9.00 0.25
N VAL A 86 -4.70 9.45 -0.14
CA VAL A 86 -4.51 10.83 -0.60
C VAL A 86 -3.83 10.82 -1.97
N PHE A 87 -4.50 11.42 -2.95
CA PHE A 87 -3.95 11.68 -4.26
C PHE A 87 -3.34 13.08 -4.31
N MET A 88 -2.11 13.18 -4.79
CA MET A 88 -1.33 14.42 -4.83
C MET A 88 -0.72 14.63 -6.20
N LYS A 89 -0.77 15.86 -6.69
CA LYS A 89 -0.17 16.27 -7.97
C LYS A 89 1.16 16.96 -7.74
N TYR A 90 2.20 16.42 -8.34
CA TYR A 90 3.52 17.03 -8.30
C TYR A 90 4.06 17.28 -9.72
N ARG A 91 5.06 18.15 -9.86
CA ARG A 91 5.70 18.42 -11.15
C ARG A 91 6.37 17.19 -11.78
N TYR A 92 6.76 16.24 -10.97
CA TYR A 92 7.38 14.98 -11.41
C TYR A 92 6.37 13.86 -11.68
N GLY A 93 5.09 14.08 -11.47
CA GLY A 93 4.00 13.13 -11.70
C GLY A 93 3.05 13.00 -10.51
N ASN A 94 1.97 12.26 -10.73
CA ASN A 94 0.96 12.01 -9.71
C ASN A 94 1.44 10.96 -8.70
N SER A 95 1.17 11.21 -7.43
CA SER A 95 1.50 10.35 -6.31
C SER A 95 0.25 9.98 -5.53
N ILE A 96 0.23 8.79 -4.96
CA ILE A 96 -0.81 8.37 -4.02
C ILE A 96 -0.20 7.93 -2.70
N CYS A 97 -0.79 8.38 -1.60
CA CYS A 97 -0.57 7.83 -0.26
C CYS A 97 -1.67 6.81 0.04
N ILE A 98 -1.29 5.57 0.29
CA ILE A 98 -2.22 4.47 0.54
C ILE A 98 -2.12 3.92 1.95
N SER A 99 -3.21 3.31 2.41
CA SER A 99 -3.32 2.57 3.65
C SER A 99 -2.94 1.11 3.47
N SER A 100 -2.37 0.50 4.52
CA SER A 100 -2.00 -0.92 4.57
C SER A 100 -2.82 -1.75 5.55
N GLN A 101 -3.57 -1.09 6.43
CA GLN A 101 -4.43 -1.72 7.44
C GLN A 101 -5.71 -0.90 7.63
N ALA A 102 -6.76 -1.53 8.16
CA ALA A 102 -7.88 -0.83 8.77
C ALA A 102 -7.55 -0.65 10.26
N GLY A 103 -7.31 0.60 10.67
CA GLY A 103 -6.73 0.91 11.99
C GLY A 103 -5.24 0.57 12.11
N CYS A 104 -4.66 0.73 13.30
CA CYS A 104 -3.22 0.50 13.53
C CYS A 104 -2.98 0.06 14.98
N ALA A 105 -2.13 -0.97 15.17
CA ALA A 105 -1.78 -1.50 16.48
C ALA A 105 -0.62 -0.75 17.17
N MET A 106 0.06 0.16 16.48
CA MET A 106 1.31 0.76 16.99
C MET A 106 1.10 1.75 18.15
N GLY A 107 -0.12 2.29 18.30
CA GLY A 107 -0.50 3.10 19.44
C GLY A 107 0.16 4.48 19.52
N CYS A 108 0.67 5.03 18.40
CA CYS A 108 1.28 6.36 18.38
C CYS A 108 0.29 7.42 18.88
N ARG A 109 0.64 8.18 19.92
CA ARG A 109 -0.28 9.11 20.63
C ARG A 109 -0.74 10.29 19.78
N PHE A 110 0.01 10.65 18.75
CA PHE A 110 -0.30 11.75 17.84
C PHE A 110 -1.06 11.31 16.58
N CYS A 111 -1.26 9.99 16.38
CA CYS A 111 -1.80 9.43 15.14
C CYS A 111 -3.27 9.02 15.30
N ALA A 112 -4.14 9.59 14.46
CA ALA A 112 -5.57 9.26 14.46
C ALA A 112 -5.84 7.78 14.10
N SER A 113 -5.00 7.17 13.30
CA SER A 113 -5.12 5.75 12.91
C SER A 113 -5.00 4.78 14.10
N ALA A 114 -4.45 5.23 15.23
CA ALA A 114 -4.30 4.41 16.44
C ALA A 114 -5.53 4.42 17.36
N ILE A 115 -6.45 5.39 17.20
CA ILE A 115 -7.58 5.62 18.14
C ILE A 115 -8.45 4.39 18.30
N GLY A 116 -8.75 3.70 17.22
CA GLY A 116 -9.61 2.49 17.23
C GLY A 116 -8.82 1.18 17.36
N GLY A 117 -7.49 1.23 17.49
CA GLY A 117 -6.62 0.07 17.38
C GLY A 117 -6.63 -0.56 15.98
N LEU A 118 -6.04 -1.73 15.86
CA LEU A 118 -6.06 -2.51 14.62
C LEU A 118 -7.38 -3.26 14.50
N ARG A 119 -8.06 -3.09 13.39
CA ARG A 119 -9.23 -3.89 13.01
C ARG A 119 -8.78 -5.13 12.26
N ARG A 120 -8.10 -4.93 11.11
CA ARG A 120 -7.50 -5.99 10.32
C ARG A 120 -6.41 -5.49 9.39
N ASN A 121 -5.63 -6.41 8.87
CA ASN A 121 -4.75 -6.16 7.75
C ASN A 121 -5.56 -6.00 6.45
N LEU A 122 -5.11 -5.11 5.56
CA LEU A 122 -5.60 -5.09 4.20
C LEU A 122 -4.92 -6.19 3.39
N GLU A 123 -5.68 -6.81 2.51
CA GLU A 123 -5.12 -7.72 1.52
C GLU A 123 -4.43 -6.93 0.40
N SER A 124 -3.55 -7.61 -0.32
CA SER A 124 -2.77 -6.98 -1.38
C SER A 124 -3.63 -6.39 -2.50
N TRP A 125 -4.79 -6.98 -2.79
CA TRP A 125 -5.72 -6.47 -3.79
C TRP A 125 -6.44 -5.20 -3.31
N GLU A 126 -6.80 -5.12 -2.01
CA GLU A 126 -7.39 -3.93 -1.41
C GLU A 126 -6.43 -2.74 -1.43
N MET A 127 -5.13 -3.00 -1.25
CA MET A 127 -4.09 -1.98 -1.40
C MET A 127 -3.99 -1.51 -2.86
N ALA A 128 -4.09 -2.41 -3.85
CA ALA A 128 -4.04 -2.07 -5.27
C ALA A 128 -5.32 -1.33 -5.75
N GLU A 129 -6.47 -1.71 -5.22
CA GLU A 129 -7.75 -1.07 -5.55
C GLU A 129 -7.79 0.41 -5.16
N GLN A 130 -7.06 0.86 -4.13
CA GLN A 130 -6.94 2.27 -3.80
C GLN A 130 -6.38 3.08 -4.98
N LEU A 131 -5.39 2.53 -5.70
CA LEU A 131 -4.84 3.16 -6.90
C LEU A 131 -5.85 3.13 -8.04
N LEU A 132 -6.41 1.96 -8.34
CA LEU A 132 -7.32 1.77 -9.46
C LEU A 132 -8.59 2.63 -9.33
N ALA A 133 -9.14 2.74 -8.12
CA ALA A 133 -10.30 3.59 -7.84
C ALA A 133 -9.97 5.07 -8.04
N VAL A 134 -8.79 5.53 -7.61
CA VAL A 134 -8.35 6.92 -7.78
C VAL A 134 -8.05 7.22 -9.25
N GLU A 135 -7.36 6.33 -9.99
CA GLU A 135 -7.12 6.51 -11.42
C GLU A 135 -8.44 6.56 -12.20
N LYS A 136 -9.43 5.76 -11.83
CA LYS A 136 -10.75 5.77 -12.44
C LYS A 136 -11.52 7.06 -12.16
N ASP A 137 -11.46 7.58 -10.93
CA ASP A 137 -12.14 8.83 -10.53
C ASP A 137 -11.49 10.05 -11.16
N THR A 138 -10.16 10.09 -11.21
CA THR A 138 -9.41 11.27 -11.71
C THR A 138 -9.20 11.24 -13.22
N GLY A 139 -9.20 10.08 -13.84
CA GLY A 139 -8.75 9.88 -15.21
C GLY A 139 -7.24 10.04 -15.40
N GLU A 140 -6.48 10.14 -14.31
CA GLU A 140 -5.05 10.42 -14.30
C GLU A 140 -4.24 9.23 -13.80
N ARG A 141 -3.15 8.93 -14.51
CA ARG A 141 -2.25 7.84 -14.12
C ARG A 141 -1.45 8.21 -12.88
N ILE A 142 -1.30 7.25 -11.98
CA ILE A 142 -0.45 7.32 -10.79
C ILE A 142 0.93 6.74 -11.14
N GLY A 143 1.99 7.52 -10.91
CA GLY A 143 3.37 7.11 -11.17
C GLY A 143 4.20 6.85 -9.91
N HIS A 144 3.73 7.31 -8.74
CA HIS A 144 4.44 7.24 -7.47
C HIS A 144 3.50 6.77 -6.35
N ILE A 145 4.01 5.91 -5.48
CA ILE A 145 3.26 5.37 -4.34
C ILE A 145 4.03 5.64 -3.04
N VAL A 146 3.34 6.11 -2.02
CA VAL A 146 3.84 6.09 -0.65
C VAL A 146 2.88 5.28 0.22
N ILE A 147 3.39 4.30 0.93
CA ILE A 147 2.61 3.53 1.91
C ILE A 147 2.80 4.20 3.26
N MET A 148 2.03 5.27 3.49
CA MET A 148 2.11 6.18 4.63
C MET A 148 0.71 6.54 5.17
N GLY A 149 -0.32 5.84 4.74
CA GLY A 149 -1.69 6.00 5.22
C GLY A 149 -1.92 5.26 6.54
N THR A 150 -3.13 4.75 6.71
CA THR A 150 -3.49 3.98 7.92
C THR A 150 -2.76 2.64 7.97
N GLY A 151 -2.12 2.36 9.10
CA GLY A 151 -1.48 1.09 9.39
C GLY A 151 0.05 1.11 9.40
N GLU A 152 0.64 0.01 9.84
CA GLU A 152 2.08 -0.27 9.78
C GLU A 152 2.33 -1.36 8.73
N PRO A 153 2.92 -1.03 7.58
CA PRO A 153 3.07 -1.99 6.49
C PRO A 153 3.96 -3.19 6.86
N PHE A 154 4.92 -3.03 7.76
CA PHE A 154 5.74 -4.17 8.20
C PHE A 154 5.06 -5.05 9.25
N HIS A 155 3.97 -4.61 9.84
CA HIS A 155 3.07 -5.47 10.60
C HIS A 155 2.12 -6.27 9.68
N ASN A 156 1.91 -5.79 8.44
CA ASN A 156 1.19 -6.47 7.36
C ASN A 156 2.14 -6.86 6.21
N TYR A 157 3.34 -7.35 6.55
CA TYR A 157 4.44 -7.49 5.59
C TYR A 157 4.10 -8.32 4.36
N GLU A 158 3.47 -9.49 4.53
CA GLU A 158 3.22 -10.42 3.42
C GLU A 158 2.27 -9.81 2.38
N ASN A 159 1.20 -9.12 2.82
CA ASN A 159 0.29 -8.43 1.90
C ASN A 159 0.95 -7.20 1.26
N ALA A 160 1.72 -6.43 2.03
CA ALA A 160 2.46 -5.29 1.51
C ALA A 160 3.50 -5.73 0.45
N ALA A 161 4.26 -6.79 0.72
CA ALA A 161 5.22 -7.35 -0.23
C ALA A 161 4.54 -7.87 -1.51
N ARG A 162 3.38 -8.53 -1.36
CA ARG A 162 2.59 -8.99 -2.48
C ARG A 162 2.02 -7.82 -3.30
N PHE A 163 1.53 -6.78 -2.66
CA PHE A 163 1.10 -5.54 -3.31
C PHE A 163 2.23 -4.92 -4.14
N LEU A 164 3.44 -4.81 -3.59
CA LEU A 164 4.60 -4.28 -4.31
C LEU A 164 4.89 -5.06 -5.60
N LYS A 165 4.81 -6.39 -5.55
CA LYS A 165 4.97 -7.24 -6.73
C LYS A 165 3.85 -7.01 -7.76
N LEU A 166 2.60 -6.86 -7.32
CA LEU A 166 1.45 -6.61 -8.18
C LEU A 166 1.58 -5.29 -8.95
N VAL A 167 1.87 -4.18 -8.25
CA VAL A 167 1.95 -2.86 -8.89
C VAL A 167 3.20 -2.68 -9.76
N ASN A 168 4.26 -3.43 -9.48
CA ASN A 168 5.50 -3.42 -10.29
C ASN A 168 5.42 -4.35 -11.51
N SER A 169 4.45 -5.28 -11.55
CA SER A 169 4.29 -6.21 -12.68
C SER A 169 4.13 -5.45 -14.01
N PRO A 170 4.89 -5.82 -15.06
CA PRO A 170 4.75 -5.22 -16.39
C PRO A 170 3.35 -5.40 -17.00
N GLU A 171 2.66 -6.47 -16.66
CA GLU A 171 1.29 -6.75 -17.09
C GLU A 171 0.22 -6.04 -16.23
N GLY A 172 0.64 -5.48 -15.07
CA GLY A 172 -0.19 -4.71 -14.16
C GLY A 172 -0.03 -3.21 -14.35
N LEU A 173 0.13 -2.50 -13.23
CA LEU A 173 0.30 -1.04 -13.25
C LEU A 173 1.69 -0.59 -13.75
N ASN A 174 2.67 -1.49 -13.76
CA ASN A 174 4.04 -1.24 -14.24
C ASN A 174 4.68 0.00 -13.58
N ILE A 175 4.49 0.14 -12.27
CA ILE A 175 5.10 1.22 -11.49
C ILE A 175 6.49 0.77 -11.06
N SER A 176 7.50 1.58 -11.40
CA SER A 176 8.89 1.28 -11.02
C SER A 176 9.01 1.19 -9.50
N MET A 177 9.72 0.16 -9.01
CA MET A 177 9.99 0.00 -7.58
C MET A 177 10.70 1.23 -6.96
N ARG A 178 11.47 1.97 -7.77
CA ARG A 178 12.12 3.22 -7.36
C ARG A 178 11.17 4.37 -7.07
N ASN A 179 9.94 4.28 -7.57
CA ASN A 179 8.88 5.25 -7.36
C ASN A 179 7.96 4.87 -6.19
N ILE A 180 8.34 3.85 -5.43
CA ILE A 180 7.57 3.38 -4.29
C ILE A 180 8.37 3.63 -3.01
N THR A 181 7.74 4.31 -2.05
CA THR A 181 8.27 4.52 -0.71
C THR A 181 7.42 3.77 0.29
N VAL A 182 8.06 2.99 1.13
CA VAL A 182 7.40 2.32 2.26
C VAL A 182 7.87 2.99 3.55
N SER A 183 6.93 3.49 4.36
CA SER A 183 7.22 4.05 5.67
C SER A 183 6.91 3.06 6.77
N THR A 184 7.76 3.03 7.78
CA THR A 184 7.58 2.19 8.98
C THR A 184 7.85 2.99 10.24
N CYS A 185 7.17 2.64 11.31
CA CYS A 185 7.51 3.17 12.64
C CYS A 185 8.75 2.51 13.26
N GLY A 186 9.50 1.70 12.50
CA GLY A 186 10.79 1.16 12.91
C GLY A 186 10.79 -0.30 13.35
N LEU A 187 9.94 -1.15 12.75
CA LEU A 187 10.00 -2.59 12.95
C LEU A 187 11.28 -3.15 12.30
N THR A 188 12.36 -3.30 13.06
CA THR A 188 13.70 -3.60 12.55
C THR A 188 13.79 -4.92 11.80
N ASP A 189 13.06 -5.95 12.22
CA ASP A 189 12.97 -7.22 11.50
C ASP A 189 12.37 -7.04 10.11
N GLY A 190 11.33 -6.20 10.01
CA GLY A 190 10.70 -5.82 8.75
C GLY A 190 11.65 -5.03 7.84
N ILE A 191 12.43 -4.10 8.39
CA ILE A 191 13.44 -3.32 7.65
C ILE A 191 14.47 -4.25 7.01
N LYS A 192 15.02 -5.21 7.79
CA LYS A 192 16.02 -6.18 7.30
C LYS A 192 15.46 -7.09 6.21
N LYS A 193 14.21 -7.55 6.37
CA LYS A 193 13.54 -8.35 5.34
C LYS A 193 13.30 -7.53 4.07
N PHE A 194 12.85 -6.28 4.22
CA PHE A 194 12.57 -5.38 3.10
C PHE A 194 13.81 -5.03 2.27
N ALA A 195 14.98 -4.85 2.90
CA ALA A 195 16.23 -4.63 2.21
C ALA A 195 16.56 -5.75 1.21
N LYS A 196 16.31 -7.01 1.60
CA LYS A 196 16.56 -8.20 0.77
C LYS A 196 15.50 -8.36 -0.32
N ASP A 197 14.22 -8.21 0.03
CA ASP A 197 13.11 -8.50 -0.86
C ASP A 197 12.89 -7.40 -1.90
N PHE A 198 13.17 -6.13 -1.54
CA PHE A 198 12.88 -4.94 -2.37
C PHE A 198 14.01 -3.89 -2.35
N PRO A 199 15.24 -4.26 -2.78
CA PRO A 199 16.41 -3.38 -2.67
C PRO A 199 16.30 -2.10 -3.50
N GLN A 200 15.35 -2.00 -4.43
CA GLN A 200 15.14 -0.81 -5.25
C GLN A 200 14.08 0.15 -4.71
N ALA A 201 13.26 -0.27 -3.75
CA ALA A 201 12.27 0.59 -3.12
C ALA A 201 12.93 1.67 -2.24
N THR A 202 12.19 2.65 -1.81
CA THR A 202 12.66 3.67 -0.86
C THR A 202 12.09 3.36 0.52
N LEU A 203 12.94 3.43 1.53
CA LEU A 203 12.54 3.30 2.93
C LEU A 203 12.42 4.67 3.57
N ALA A 204 11.29 4.92 4.24
CA ALA A 204 11.11 6.01 5.18
C ALA A 204 10.90 5.45 6.60
N ILE A 205 11.39 6.13 7.61
CA ILE A 205 11.25 5.72 9.01
C ILE A 205 10.67 6.88 9.81
N SER A 206 9.52 6.64 10.42
CA SER A 206 8.86 7.54 11.36
C SER A 206 9.62 7.50 12.70
N LEU A 207 10.61 8.38 12.85
CA LEU A 207 11.47 8.46 14.05
C LEU A 207 10.82 9.30 15.14
N HIS A 208 10.42 10.53 14.82
CA HIS A 208 9.65 11.51 15.59
C HIS A 208 10.21 11.91 16.96
N ALA A 209 11.34 11.35 17.40
CA ALA A 209 11.97 11.70 18.67
C ALA A 209 13.47 11.42 18.65
N PRO A 210 14.28 12.22 19.39
CA PRO A 210 15.75 12.08 19.42
C PRO A 210 16.24 11.04 20.44
N SER A 211 15.39 10.66 21.41
CA SER A 211 15.76 9.75 22.50
C SER A 211 14.66 8.71 22.77
N ASP A 212 15.03 7.64 23.49
CA ASP A 212 14.10 6.58 23.84
C ASP A 212 13.01 7.05 24.83
N GLU A 213 13.34 7.99 25.71
CA GLU A 213 12.40 8.53 26.69
C GLU A 213 11.25 9.22 25.96
N ILE A 214 11.56 10.18 25.10
CA ILE A 214 10.57 10.95 24.34
C ILE A 214 9.84 10.03 23.37
N ARG A 215 10.58 9.16 22.67
CA ARG A 215 9.99 8.27 21.68
C ARG A 215 9.02 7.27 22.29
N SER A 216 9.33 6.72 23.46
CA SER A 216 8.43 5.78 24.15
C SER A 216 7.11 6.43 24.59
N GLU A 217 7.15 7.71 24.94
CA GLU A 217 5.92 8.46 25.24
C GLU A 217 5.06 8.70 24.01
N MET A 218 5.68 9.04 22.87
CA MET A 218 4.97 9.33 21.62
C MET A 218 4.57 8.08 20.86
N MET A 219 5.44 7.06 20.87
CA MET A 219 5.36 5.85 20.06
C MET A 219 5.69 4.62 20.91
N PRO A 220 4.70 3.94 21.49
CA PRO A 220 4.92 2.77 22.34
C PRO A 220 5.72 1.63 21.71
N VAL A 221 5.78 1.56 20.39
CA VAL A 221 6.61 0.61 19.63
C VAL A 221 8.09 0.71 19.98
N ASN A 222 8.56 1.88 20.47
CA ASN A 222 9.93 2.10 20.92
C ASN A 222 10.36 1.17 22.07
N ASN A 223 9.41 0.73 22.90
CA ASN A 223 9.70 -0.24 23.98
C ASN A 223 10.22 -1.57 23.44
N ARG A 224 9.88 -1.92 22.20
CA ARG A 224 10.36 -3.13 21.53
C ARG A 224 11.51 -2.84 20.56
N TYR A 225 11.52 -1.68 19.94
CA TYR A 225 12.51 -1.26 18.93
C TYR A 225 13.08 0.11 19.33
N PRO A 226 14.09 0.15 20.20
CA PRO A 226 14.72 1.40 20.66
C PRO A 226 15.36 2.19 19.52
N VAL A 227 15.48 3.51 19.70
CA VAL A 227 16.06 4.44 18.72
C VAL A 227 17.36 3.92 18.12
N LYS A 228 18.29 3.45 18.99
CA LYS A 228 19.59 2.93 18.55
C LYS A 228 19.46 1.75 17.58
N GLU A 229 18.55 0.83 17.83
CA GLU A 229 18.33 -0.33 16.96
C GLU A 229 17.68 0.07 15.63
N VAL A 230 16.75 1.01 15.68
CA VAL A 230 16.09 1.55 14.46
C VAL A 230 17.13 2.26 13.58
N ILE A 231 18.01 3.09 14.16
CA ILE A 231 19.08 3.77 13.41
C ILE A 231 20.09 2.75 12.84
N ALA A 232 20.44 1.72 13.61
CA ALA A 232 21.33 0.66 13.13
C ALA A 232 20.71 -0.08 11.92
N ALA A 233 19.44 -0.48 12.02
CA ALA A 233 18.72 -1.14 10.92
C ALA A 233 18.59 -0.24 9.67
N ALA A 234 18.42 1.07 9.85
CA ALA A 234 18.43 2.04 8.76
C ALA A 234 19.80 2.10 8.06
N GLY A 235 20.88 2.06 8.84
CA GLY A 235 22.25 2.02 8.31
C GLY A 235 22.53 0.72 7.54
N GLU A 236 22.12 -0.43 8.08
CA GLU A 236 22.22 -1.72 7.42
C GLU A 236 21.45 -1.72 6.08
N TYR A 237 20.21 -1.19 6.07
CA TYR A 237 19.43 -1.03 4.85
C TYR A 237 20.17 -0.17 3.80
N ALA A 238 20.70 0.97 4.21
CA ALA A 238 21.40 1.87 3.30
C ALA A 238 22.66 1.24 2.72
N GLN A 239 23.43 0.47 3.52
CA GLN A 239 24.61 -0.26 3.07
C GLN A 239 24.26 -1.39 2.10
N GLU A 240 23.24 -2.19 2.42
CA GLU A 240 22.85 -3.35 1.61
C GLU A 240 22.25 -2.93 0.25
N THR A 241 21.43 -1.89 0.24
CA THR A 241 20.68 -1.47 -0.97
C THR A 241 21.34 -0.35 -1.76
N GLY A 242 22.30 0.37 -1.19
CA GLY A 242 22.85 1.61 -1.75
C GLY A 242 21.85 2.77 -1.81
N ARG A 243 20.71 2.65 -1.12
CA ARG A 243 19.62 3.64 -1.13
C ARG A 243 19.64 4.51 0.11
N ARG A 244 19.21 5.78 -0.06
CA ARG A 244 19.00 6.69 1.07
C ARG A 244 17.78 6.24 1.87
N VAL A 245 17.86 6.40 3.19
CA VAL A 245 16.72 6.30 4.10
C VAL A 245 16.26 7.71 4.46
N THR A 246 14.96 7.92 4.49
CA THR A 246 14.35 9.18 4.96
C THR A 246 13.87 8.99 6.37
N PHE A 247 14.23 9.90 7.27
CA PHE A 247 13.64 9.97 8.61
C PHE A 247 12.56 11.05 8.63
N GLU A 248 11.38 10.68 9.12
CA GLU A 248 10.26 11.58 9.32
C GLU A 248 10.26 12.07 10.78
N TYR A 249 10.02 13.36 10.96
CA TYR A 249 10.02 13.97 12.28
C TYR A 249 8.89 15.01 12.39
N ALA A 250 7.82 14.67 13.10
CA ALA A 250 6.75 15.59 13.42
C ALA A 250 7.17 16.41 14.66
N LEU A 251 7.45 17.71 14.45
CA LEU A 251 7.74 18.62 15.57
C LEU A 251 6.46 18.92 16.35
N VAL A 252 6.43 18.54 17.61
CA VAL A 252 5.33 18.77 18.54
C VAL A 252 5.80 19.68 19.66
N LYS A 253 5.29 20.92 19.70
CA LYS A 253 5.70 21.93 20.67
C LYS A 253 5.57 21.45 22.10
N GLY A 254 6.65 21.59 22.87
CA GLY A 254 6.74 21.18 24.28
C GLY A 254 6.83 19.67 24.50
N VAL A 255 7.07 18.88 23.43
CA VAL A 255 7.22 17.43 23.51
C VAL A 255 8.56 16.96 22.97
N ASN A 256 8.88 17.31 21.71
CA ASN A 256 10.07 16.84 21.00
C ASN A 256 10.79 17.94 20.20
N ASP A 257 10.47 19.20 20.47
CA ASP A 257 11.09 20.40 19.90
C ASP A 257 12.39 20.81 20.59
#